data_029bd5e217ec46f76f61b6d4fd16ee76
#
_entry.id   029bd5e217ec46f76f61b6d4fd16ee76
#
_cell.length_a   1.000
_cell.length_b   1.000
_cell.length_c   1.000
_cell.angle_alpha   90.00
_cell.angle_beta   90.00
_cell.angle_gamma   90.00
#
_symmetry.space_group_name_H-M   'P 1'
#
loop_
_entity.id
_entity.type
_entity.pdbx_description
1 polymer ?
#
loop_
_entity_poly.entity_id
_entity_poly.type
_entity_poly.pdbx_seq_one_letter_code
_entity_poly.pdbx_strand_id
1 'polypeptide(L)'
;CPPCTQCRVAPASGSNPSVAEMSTLFDRIAAGPQAYGTLGWNFGGRTTVGAGPGWCGTTGRRDTVPVTFPCVLLKAIYLTESAWRQFCTTNQTVISFDCGYGIAQVTSGMRRGETSSYDAARVASSAAYNVSVGAAILADKWRASPCVGLNDPEIIEDWYFSVWGYNGFSFRNNPNNPMFRADRPEFRTPGVASAQVRSNYPYQELVWGYSRYPLTSAHYRGIALVYP
;
A
#
# COMPACT_ATOMS: atom_id res chain seq x y z
N CYS A 1 -16.75 -3.78 11.48
CA CYS A 1 -15.71 -2.98 12.16
C CYS A 1 -15.85 -3.18 13.67
N PRO A 2 -15.31 -4.25 14.23
CA PRO A 2 -15.36 -4.43 15.66
C PRO A 2 -14.45 -3.41 16.35
N PRO A 3 -14.82 -2.86 17.50
CA PRO A 3 -13.94 -2.02 18.28
C PRO A 3 -12.75 -2.85 18.77
N CYS A 4 -11.55 -2.45 18.35
CA CYS A 4 -10.34 -3.12 18.79
C CYS A 4 -9.78 -2.39 20.02
N THR A 5 -9.91 -2.99 21.20
CA THR A 5 -9.44 -2.40 22.46
C THR A 5 -7.92 -2.25 22.53
N GLN A 6 -7.20 -2.90 21.60
CA GLN A 6 -5.74 -2.85 21.48
C GLN A 6 -5.24 -1.70 20.62
N CYS A 7 -6.15 -1.01 19.92
CA CYS A 7 -5.77 0.05 18.98
C CYS A 7 -5.69 1.41 19.67
N ARG A 8 -4.80 2.27 19.14
CA ARG A 8 -4.46 3.56 19.74
C ARG A 8 -5.58 4.58 19.63
N VAL A 9 -6.27 4.59 18.49
CA VAL A 9 -7.29 5.60 18.17
C VAL A 9 -8.64 4.93 17.96
N ALA A 10 -9.68 5.56 18.49
CA ALA A 10 -11.05 5.13 18.22
C ALA A 10 -11.41 5.29 16.74
N PRO A 11 -12.33 4.47 16.19
CA PRO A 11 -12.83 4.67 14.84
C PRO A 11 -13.46 6.05 14.70
N ALA A 12 -13.13 6.76 13.62
CA ALA A 12 -13.81 7.99 13.24
C ALA A 12 -15.04 7.69 12.38
N SER A 13 -16.01 8.59 12.39
CA SER A 13 -17.17 8.50 11.49
C SER A 13 -16.91 9.27 10.20
N GLY A 14 -17.37 8.73 9.07
CA GLY A 14 -17.22 9.38 7.78
C GLY A 14 -17.84 8.59 6.63
N SER A 15 -17.69 9.12 5.43
CA SER A 15 -18.13 8.46 4.18
C SER A 15 -16.95 8.27 3.24
N ASN A 16 -16.99 7.19 2.48
CA ASN A 16 -15.99 6.96 1.44
C ASN A 16 -16.16 7.95 0.31
N PRO A 17 -15.07 8.56 -0.22
CA PRO A 17 -15.11 9.21 -1.51
C PRO A 17 -15.57 8.26 -2.62
N SER A 18 -16.08 8.81 -3.71
CA SER A 18 -16.39 8.01 -4.92
C SER A 18 -15.13 7.37 -5.50
N VAL A 19 -15.30 6.34 -6.33
CA VAL A 19 -14.19 5.68 -7.00
C VAL A 19 -13.36 6.66 -7.83
N ALA A 20 -14.00 7.61 -8.51
CA ALA A 20 -13.31 8.63 -9.32
C ALA A 20 -12.49 9.60 -8.45
N GLU A 21 -13.04 10.05 -7.33
CA GLU A 21 -12.33 10.91 -6.37
C GLU A 21 -11.15 10.18 -5.74
N MET A 22 -11.33 8.90 -5.38
CA MET A 22 -10.25 8.05 -4.87
C MET A 22 -9.14 7.86 -5.91
N SER A 23 -9.50 7.56 -7.16
CA SER A 23 -8.52 7.40 -8.24
C SER A 23 -7.69 8.67 -8.42
N THR A 24 -8.34 9.84 -8.47
CA THR A 24 -7.67 11.15 -8.54
C THR A 24 -6.77 11.40 -7.31
N LEU A 25 -7.25 11.05 -6.12
CA LEU A 25 -6.46 11.18 -4.90
C LEU A 25 -5.18 10.35 -4.97
N PHE A 26 -5.28 9.09 -5.42
CA PHE A 26 -4.10 8.22 -5.53
C PHE A 26 -3.12 8.72 -6.58
N ASP A 27 -3.58 9.28 -7.70
CA ASP A 27 -2.71 9.89 -8.70
C ASP A 27 -1.95 11.09 -8.12
N ARG A 28 -2.59 11.91 -7.30
CA ARG A 28 -1.96 13.04 -6.61
C ARG A 28 -0.93 12.56 -5.57
N ILE A 29 -1.25 11.54 -4.80
CA ILE A 29 -0.31 10.95 -3.83
C ILE A 29 0.90 10.34 -4.54
N ALA A 30 0.66 9.64 -5.65
CA ALA A 30 1.75 9.05 -6.44
C ALA A 30 2.66 10.11 -7.06
N ALA A 31 2.14 11.28 -7.40
CA ALA A 31 2.92 12.42 -7.90
C ALA A 31 3.73 13.15 -6.82
N GLY A 32 3.56 12.78 -5.55
CA GLY A 32 4.36 13.27 -4.43
C GLY A 32 3.75 14.42 -3.65
N PRO A 33 4.43 14.84 -2.54
CA PRO A 33 3.91 15.80 -1.56
C PRO A 33 3.48 17.16 -2.14
N GLN A 34 4.13 17.62 -3.19
CA GLN A 34 3.76 18.89 -3.85
C GLN A 34 2.38 18.82 -4.53
N ALA A 35 2.00 17.64 -5.04
CA ALA A 35 0.74 17.45 -5.75
C ALA A 35 -0.47 17.38 -4.81
N TYR A 36 -0.31 16.80 -3.62
CA TYR A 36 -1.40 16.70 -2.64
C TYR A 36 -1.37 17.75 -1.52
N GLY A 37 -0.22 18.43 -1.33
CA GLY A 37 -0.08 19.55 -0.40
C GLY A 37 -0.51 19.19 1.04
N THR A 38 -1.35 20.04 1.64
CA THR A 38 -1.82 19.88 3.02
C THR A 38 -2.88 18.78 3.21
N LEU A 39 -3.39 18.18 2.14
CA LEU A 39 -4.36 17.08 2.22
C LEU A 39 -3.78 15.81 2.83
N GLY A 40 -2.50 15.58 2.62
CA GLY A 40 -1.79 14.38 3.08
C GLY A 40 -0.69 14.67 4.10
N TRP A 41 0.00 13.62 4.49
CA TRP A 41 1.20 13.71 5.31
C TRP A 41 2.43 13.87 4.42
N ASN A 42 3.25 14.86 4.70
CA ASN A 42 4.42 15.24 3.89
C ASN A 42 5.68 14.41 4.15
N PHE A 43 5.54 13.17 4.62
CA PHE A 43 6.65 12.25 4.92
C PHE A 43 7.68 12.83 5.90
N GLY A 44 7.24 13.64 6.87
CA GLY A 44 8.13 14.30 7.82
C GLY A 44 9.02 15.36 7.18
N GLY A 45 8.54 16.01 6.11
CA GLY A 45 9.29 17.04 5.38
C GLY A 45 10.27 16.49 4.34
N ARG A 46 10.26 15.21 4.04
CA ARG A 46 11.05 14.65 2.95
C ARG A 46 10.58 15.23 1.62
N THR A 47 11.46 15.88 0.90
CA THR A 47 11.12 16.55 -0.37
C THR A 47 11.75 15.91 -1.58
N THR A 48 12.73 15.04 -1.38
CA THR A 48 13.51 14.49 -2.48
C THR A 48 14.03 13.14 -2.18
N VAL A 49 14.17 12.44 -3.23
CA VAL A 49 14.89 11.28 -3.29
C VAL A 49 15.72 11.16 -4.52
N GLY A 50 16.94 11.51 -4.38
CA GLY A 50 17.91 11.29 -5.41
C GLY A 50 18.35 9.83 -5.43
N ALA A 51 17.60 8.94 -6.04
CA ALA A 51 18.18 7.73 -6.56
C ALA A 51 17.95 7.76 -8.05
N GLY A 52 19.00 7.92 -8.78
CA GLY A 52 18.98 7.57 -10.18
C GLY A 52 18.83 6.04 -10.34
N PRO A 53 18.35 5.57 -11.50
CA PRO A 53 18.35 4.16 -11.84
C PRO A 53 19.72 3.51 -11.59
N GLY A 54 19.72 2.28 -11.05
CA GLY A 54 20.91 1.47 -10.91
C GLY A 54 21.76 1.70 -9.66
N TRP A 55 21.40 2.60 -8.75
CA TRP A 55 22.20 2.81 -7.55
C TRP A 55 21.72 1.97 -6.36
N CYS A 56 22.52 1.00 -6.04
CA CYS A 56 22.33 0.12 -4.88
C CYS A 56 23.55 0.22 -4.00
N GLY A 57 23.65 1.12 -3.09
CA GLY A 57 24.82 1.33 -2.23
C GLY A 57 25.72 0.12 -1.97
N THR A 58 26.87 0.32 -1.41
CA THR A 58 27.89 -0.73 -1.15
C THR A 58 27.38 -1.90 -0.28
N THR A 59 26.27 -1.71 0.41
CA THR A 59 25.62 -2.71 1.25
C THR A 59 24.60 -3.58 0.51
N GLY A 60 24.39 -3.38 -0.80
CA GLY A 60 23.33 -4.02 -1.57
C GLY A 60 21.91 -3.57 -1.16
N ARG A 61 21.81 -2.46 -0.43
CA ARG A 61 20.55 -1.83 -0.01
C ARG A 61 20.38 -0.47 -0.69
N ARG A 62 19.11 -0.10 -0.83
CA ARG A 62 18.74 1.21 -1.37
C ARG A 62 18.98 2.29 -0.33
N ASP A 63 19.68 3.37 -0.71
CA ASP A 63 20.02 4.47 0.22
C ASP A 63 18.98 5.59 0.18
N THR A 64 18.05 5.52 -0.73
CA THR A 64 17.07 6.57 -0.98
C THR A 64 15.65 6.11 -0.68
N VAL A 65 14.81 7.08 -0.34
CA VAL A 65 13.37 6.87 -0.07
C VAL A 65 12.59 7.64 -1.11
N PRO A 66 11.87 6.96 -2.03
CA PRO A 66 11.08 7.64 -3.05
C PRO A 66 9.91 8.40 -2.41
N VAL A 67 9.54 9.53 -3.01
CA VAL A 67 8.34 10.32 -2.66
C VAL A 67 7.33 10.35 -3.80
N THR A 68 7.68 9.74 -4.93
CA THR A 68 6.82 9.48 -6.09
C THR A 68 6.71 7.98 -6.31
N PHE A 69 5.63 7.54 -6.91
CA PHE A 69 5.31 6.11 -7.03
C PHE A 69 4.67 5.83 -8.39
N PRO A 70 4.82 4.62 -8.94
CA PRO A 70 3.95 4.19 -10.03
C PRO A 70 2.48 4.27 -9.58
N CYS A 71 1.65 5.07 -10.27
CA CYS A 71 0.25 5.33 -9.87
C CYS A 71 -0.54 4.04 -9.68
N VAL A 72 -0.37 3.09 -10.58
CA VAL A 72 -1.07 1.80 -10.53
C VAL A 72 -0.65 0.99 -9.30
N LEU A 73 0.59 1.08 -8.86
CA LEU A 73 1.10 0.35 -7.71
C LEU A 73 0.33 0.71 -6.43
N LEU A 74 0.19 2.02 -6.13
CA LEU A 74 -0.58 2.46 -4.96
C LEU A 74 -2.04 2.03 -5.07
N LYS A 75 -2.64 2.18 -6.25
CA LYS A 75 -4.04 1.77 -6.52
C LYS A 75 -4.24 0.28 -6.25
N ALA A 76 -3.32 -0.57 -6.71
CA ALA A 76 -3.40 -2.01 -6.53
C ALA A 76 -3.14 -2.45 -5.08
N ILE A 77 -2.18 -1.81 -4.39
CA ILE A 77 -1.95 -2.05 -2.95
C ILE A 77 -3.23 -1.75 -2.17
N TYR A 78 -3.84 -0.59 -2.38
CA TYR A 78 -5.03 -0.20 -1.62
C TYR A 78 -6.29 -0.98 -2.00
N LEU A 79 -6.38 -1.51 -3.23
CA LEU A 79 -7.38 -2.53 -3.57
C LEU A 79 -7.16 -3.80 -2.76
N THR A 80 -5.92 -4.24 -2.64
CA THR A 80 -5.56 -5.44 -1.90
C THR A 80 -5.85 -5.28 -0.40
N GLU A 81 -5.55 -4.13 0.18
CA GLU A 81 -5.70 -3.87 1.62
C GLU A 81 -7.16 -3.72 2.06
N SER A 82 -7.93 -2.91 1.36
CA SER A 82 -9.26 -2.49 1.85
C SER A 82 -10.35 -2.42 0.77
N ALA A 83 -10.04 -2.76 -0.48
CA ALA A 83 -10.90 -2.45 -1.63
C ALA A 83 -11.26 -0.95 -1.68
N TRP A 84 -10.29 -0.08 -1.40
CA TRP A 84 -10.41 1.39 -1.36
C TRP A 84 -11.40 1.93 -0.31
N ARG A 85 -11.58 1.24 0.79
CA ARG A 85 -12.51 1.68 1.84
C ARG A 85 -11.77 2.30 3.02
N GLN A 86 -12.03 3.60 3.26
CA GLN A 86 -11.66 4.28 4.50
C GLN A 86 -12.65 3.95 5.61
N PHE A 87 -13.93 3.89 5.25
CA PHE A 87 -15.03 3.63 6.17
C PHE A 87 -15.82 2.40 5.75
N CYS A 88 -16.28 1.64 6.73
CA CYS A 88 -17.14 0.47 6.50
C CYS A 88 -18.61 0.89 6.32
N THR A 89 -19.50 -0.07 6.10
CA THR A 89 -20.94 0.16 5.88
C THR A 89 -21.65 0.84 7.06
N THR A 90 -21.05 0.82 8.24
CA THR A 90 -21.54 1.56 9.43
C THR A 90 -20.98 2.97 9.54
N ASN A 91 -20.34 3.48 8.48
CA ASN A 91 -19.66 4.79 8.43
C ASN A 91 -18.54 4.97 9.47
N GLN A 92 -18.03 3.88 10.03
CA GLN A 92 -16.88 3.89 10.94
C GLN A 92 -15.61 3.56 10.19
N THR A 93 -14.46 4.09 10.63
CA THR A 93 -13.15 3.73 10.04
C THR A 93 -13.00 2.21 9.95
N VAL A 94 -12.57 1.71 8.80
CA VAL A 94 -12.14 0.30 8.67
C VAL A 94 -10.92 0.09 9.54
N ILE A 95 -11.01 -0.85 10.49
CA ILE A 95 -9.90 -1.23 11.37
C ILE A 95 -9.79 -2.74 11.36
N SER A 96 -8.60 -3.27 11.03
CA SER A 96 -8.32 -4.69 11.11
C SER A 96 -8.02 -5.14 12.54
N PHE A 97 -7.98 -6.46 12.75
CA PHE A 97 -7.70 -7.05 14.06
C PHE A 97 -6.31 -6.68 14.63
N ASP A 98 -5.35 -6.36 13.77
CA ASP A 98 -3.98 -5.98 14.11
C ASP A 98 -3.76 -4.47 14.13
N CYS A 99 -4.85 -3.69 14.12
CA CYS A 99 -4.87 -2.23 14.12
C CYS A 99 -4.38 -1.58 12.82
N GLY A 100 -4.67 -2.19 11.68
CA GLY A 100 -4.55 -1.54 10.38
C GLY A 100 -5.75 -0.62 10.12
N TYR A 101 -5.50 0.66 9.84
CA TYR A 101 -6.54 1.69 9.68
C TYR A 101 -6.75 2.11 8.24
N GLY A 102 -8.02 2.13 7.83
CA GLY A 102 -8.48 2.77 6.60
C GLY A 102 -7.99 2.11 5.32
N ILE A 103 -7.89 2.90 4.26
CA ILE A 103 -7.59 2.45 2.89
C ILE A 103 -6.25 1.72 2.81
N ALA A 104 -5.21 2.30 3.39
CA ALA A 104 -3.85 1.80 3.33
C ALA A 104 -3.53 0.77 4.43
N GLN A 105 -4.47 0.46 5.31
CA GLN A 105 -4.29 -0.42 6.46
C GLN A 105 -3.03 -0.07 7.27
N VAL A 106 -2.90 1.22 7.59
CA VAL A 106 -1.77 1.74 8.37
C VAL A 106 -1.77 1.11 9.75
N THR A 107 -0.74 0.31 10.07
CA THR A 107 -0.62 -0.46 11.31
C THR A 107 0.52 0.07 12.20
N SER A 108 1.64 0.47 11.60
CA SER A 108 2.82 0.97 12.33
C SER A 108 2.49 2.23 13.13
N GLY A 109 2.66 2.20 14.44
CA GLY A 109 2.33 3.33 15.32
C GLY A 109 0.85 3.45 15.68
N MET A 110 0.01 2.46 15.33
CA MET A 110 -1.44 2.50 15.58
C MET A 110 -1.92 1.56 16.69
N ARG A 111 -1.03 0.80 17.31
CA ARG A 111 -1.36 0.01 18.49
C ARG A 111 -1.28 0.87 19.76
N ARG A 112 -2.01 0.47 20.79
CA ARG A 112 -1.96 1.16 22.07
C ARG A 112 -0.53 1.16 22.65
N GLY A 113 -0.06 2.33 23.06
CA GLY A 113 1.29 2.51 23.58
C GLY A 113 2.37 2.78 22.53
N GLU A 114 2.06 2.61 21.22
CA GLU A 114 2.97 3.00 20.15
C GLU A 114 2.94 4.51 19.90
N THR A 115 4.01 5.01 19.28
CA THR A 115 4.14 6.38 18.78
C THR A 115 4.31 6.41 17.28
N SER A 116 4.02 7.55 16.67
CA SER A 116 4.19 7.77 15.24
C SER A 116 4.63 9.20 14.98
N SER A 117 5.32 9.42 13.86
CA SER A 117 5.67 10.76 13.37
C SER A 117 4.52 11.45 12.64
N TYR A 118 3.42 10.77 12.44
CA TYR A 118 2.19 11.26 11.80
C TYR A 118 1.05 11.34 12.83
N ASP A 119 -0.01 12.06 12.46
CA ASP A 119 -1.22 12.21 13.27
C ASP A 119 -2.11 10.95 13.12
N ALA A 120 -2.14 10.12 14.17
CA ALA A 120 -2.91 8.89 14.20
C ALA A 120 -4.43 9.11 14.08
N ALA A 121 -4.96 10.21 14.62
CA ALA A 121 -6.38 10.54 14.51
C ALA A 121 -6.75 10.92 13.06
N ARG A 122 -5.88 11.62 12.35
CA ARG A 122 -6.06 11.91 10.94
C ARG A 122 -5.95 10.67 10.06
N VAL A 123 -5.11 9.70 10.41
CA VAL A 123 -5.08 8.39 9.72
C VAL A 123 -6.45 7.70 9.79
N ALA A 124 -7.12 7.78 10.93
CA ALA A 124 -8.45 7.18 11.10
C ALA A 124 -9.55 7.96 10.34
N SER A 125 -9.47 9.29 10.29
CA SER A 125 -10.58 10.15 9.84
C SER A 125 -10.46 10.68 8.41
N SER A 126 -9.27 10.66 7.80
CA SER A 126 -9.03 11.26 6.48
C SER A 126 -8.46 10.26 5.49
N ALA A 127 -9.20 10.00 4.41
CA ALA A 127 -8.74 9.15 3.31
C ALA A 127 -7.41 9.66 2.72
N ALA A 128 -7.31 10.96 2.43
CA ALA A 128 -6.11 11.56 1.84
C ALA A 128 -4.89 11.41 2.77
N TYR A 129 -5.09 11.66 4.06
CA TYR A 129 -4.00 11.52 5.03
C TYR A 129 -3.60 10.05 5.23
N ASN A 130 -4.56 9.14 5.28
CA ASN A 130 -4.34 7.70 5.40
C ASN A 130 -3.48 7.16 4.25
N VAL A 131 -3.86 7.44 3.00
CA VAL A 131 -3.13 6.94 1.83
C VAL A 131 -1.75 7.58 1.69
N SER A 132 -1.55 8.83 2.10
CA SER A 132 -0.22 9.46 2.09
C SER A 132 0.71 8.85 3.14
N VAL A 133 0.20 8.50 4.32
CA VAL A 133 0.97 7.75 5.33
C VAL A 133 1.32 6.36 4.82
N GLY A 134 0.37 5.66 4.18
CA GLY A 134 0.62 4.37 3.55
C GLY A 134 1.70 4.43 2.47
N ALA A 135 1.67 5.47 1.62
CA ALA A 135 2.71 5.69 0.62
C ALA A 135 4.10 5.92 1.25
N ALA A 136 4.16 6.68 2.34
CA ALA A 136 5.41 6.88 3.07
C ALA A 136 5.95 5.58 3.70
N ILE A 137 5.07 4.75 4.23
CA ILE A 137 5.44 3.41 4.74
C ILE A 137 6.01 2.56 3.59
N LEU A 138 5.37 2.56 2.42
CA LEU A 138 5.87 1.85 1.24
C LEU A 138 7.26 2.36 0.82
N ALA A 139 7.49 3.67 0.86
CA ALA A 139 8.78 4.28 0.59
C ALA A 139 9.86 3.82 1.58
N ASP A 140 9.54 3.72 2.86
CA ASP A 140 10.46 3.17 3.86
C ASP A 140 10.74 1.67 3.62
N LYS A 141 9.76 0.93 3.09
CA LYS A 141 9.98 -0.48 2.68
C LYS A 141 10.87 -0.59 1.45
N TRP A 142 10.81 0.37 0.52
CA TRP A 142 11.78 0.45 -0.58
C TRP A 142 13.21 0.50 -0.06
N ARG A 143 13.51 1.38 0.87
CA ARG A 143 14.84 1.46 1.49
C ARG A 143 15.22 0.20 2.27
N ALA A 144 14.25 -0.46 2.91
CA ALA A 144 14.48 -1.68 3.69
C ALA A 144 14.64 -2.95 2.84
N SER A 145 14.27 -2.88 1.56
CA SER A 145 14.30 -4.01 0.65
C SER A 145 15.66 -4.17 -0.02
N PRO A 146 16.05 -5.39 -0.42
CA PRO A 146 17.21 -5.59 -1.27
C PRO A 146 17.02 -4.92 -2.63
N CYS A 147 18.12 -4.56 -3.27
CA CYS A 147 18.09 -4.08 -4.65
C CYS A 147 17.66 -5.20 -5.60
N VAL A 148 16.75 -4.87 -6.49
CA VAL A 148 16.28 -5.76 -7.56
C VAL A 148 16.09 -4.97 -8.85
N GLY A 149 16.17 -5.64 -9.97
CA GLY A 149 16.01 -5.02 -11.28
C GLY A 149 17.02 -3.91 -11.53
N LEU A 150 16.53 -2.81 -12.05
CA LEU A 150 17.33 -1.60 -12.32
C LEU A 150 17.42 -0.66 -11.10
N ASN A 151 16.75 -0.99 -10.02
CA ASN A 151 16.61 -0.15 -8.83
C ASN A 151 15.96 1.21 -9.16
N ASP A 152 15.01 1.21 -10.05
CA ASP A 152 14.32 2.40 -10.54
C ASP A 152 12.92 2.51 -9.92
N PRO A 153 12.63 3.54 -9.13
CA PRO A 153 11.31 3.71 -8.52
C PRO A 153 10.17 4.00 -9.52
N GLU A 154 10.48 4.28 -10.78
CA GLU A 154 9.48 4.41 -11.85
C GLU A 154 9.08 3.06 -12.46
N ILE A 155 9.89 2.01 -12.24
CA ILE A 155 9.60 0.65 -12.71
C ILE A 155 8.87 -0.13 -11.63
N ILE A 156 7.64 -0.55 -11.93
CA ILE A 156 6.79 -1.21 -10.94
C ILE A 156 7.38 -2.53 -10.44
N GLU A 157 8.04 -3.29 -11.31
CA GLU A 157 8.67 -4.57 -10.99
C GLU A 157 9.75 -4.44 -9.91
N ASP A 158 10.44 -3.32 -9.86
CA ASP A 158 11.48 -3.06 -8.86
C ASP A 158 10.92 -2.88 -7.44
N TRP A 159 9.61 -2.71 -7.30
CA TRP A 159 8.90 -2.63 -6.03
C TRP A 159 8.51 -3.98 -5.42
N TYR A 160 8.77 -5.09 -6.09
CA TYR A 160 8.27 -6.41 -5.66
C TYR A 160 8.56 -6.72 -4.19
N PHE A 161 9.82 -6.57 -3.76
CA PHE A 161 10.20 -6.81 -2.37
C PHE A 161 9.68 -5.72 -1.41
N SER A 162 9.54 -4.49 -1.89
CA SER A 162 8.96 -3.40 -1.10
C SER A 162 7.49 -3.64 -0.81
N VAL A 163 6.75 -4.18 -1.78
CA VAL A 163 5.36 -4.60 -1.63
C VAL A 163 5.25 -5.77 -0.63
N TRP A 164 6.13 -6.77 -0.72
CA TRP A 164 6.19 -7.80 0.31
C TRP A 164 6.50 -7.19 1.68
N GLY A 165 7.44 -6.25 1.75
CA GLY A 165 7.77 -5.51 2.97
C GLY A 165 6.61 -4.71 3.54
N TYR A 166 5.74 -4.15 2.68
CA TYR A 166 4.52 -3.46 3.11
C TYR A 166 3.62 -4.36 3.96
N ASN A 167 3.53 -5.64 3.59
CA ASN A 167 2.84 -6.69 4.38
C ASN A 167 3.74 -7.36 5.44
N GLY A 168 4.83 -6.71 5.87
CA GLY A 168 5.65 -7.10 7.03
C GLY A 168 6.76 -8.11 6.77
N PHE A 169 7.13 -8.41 5.53
CA PHE A 169 8.17 -9.42 5.19
C PHE A 169 7.93 -10.82 5.80
N SER A 170 6.68 -11.16 6.05
CA SER A 170 6.36 -12.43 6.69
C SER A 170 6.72 -13.62 5.80
N PHE A 171 7.23 -14.71 6.39
CA PHE A 171 7.48 -15.96 5.66
C PHE A 171 6.21 -16.49 4.99
N ARG A 172 5.04 -16.22 5.55
CA ARG A 172 3.76 -16.60 4.96
C ARG A 172 3.62 -16.09 3.51
N ASN A 173 4.11 -14.88 3.22
CA ASN A 173 4.05 -14.25 1.90
C ASN A 173 5.36 -14.40 1.12
N ASN A 174 6.30 -15.23 1.58
CA ASN A 174 7.48 -15.58 0.79
C ASN A 174 7.04 -16.36 -0.45
N PRO A 175 7.43 -15.94 -1.68
CA PRO A 175 7.02 -16.63 -2.91
C PRO A 175 7.47 -18.10 -2.96
N ASN A 176 8.55 -18.43 -2.24
CA ASN A 176 9.06 -19.80 -2.11
C ASN A 176 8.44 -20.58 -0.93
N ASN A 177 7.43 -20.04 -0.27
CA ASN A 177 6.72 -20.76 0.78
C ASN A 177 6.00 -21.97 0.16
N PRO A 178 6.28 -23.22 0.62
CA PRO A 178 5.72 -24.43 0.03
C PRO A 178 4.20 -24.56 0.19
N MET A 179 3.56 -23.70 0.96
CA MET A 179 2.09 -23.64 1.00
C MET A 179 1.48 -23.14 -0.31
N PHE A 180 2.24 -22.41 -1.13
CA PHE A 180 1.78 -21.96 -2.42
C PHE A 180 2.15 -22.97 -3.50
N ARG A 181 1.21 -23.27 -4.39
CA ARG A 181 1.49 -24.13 -5.54
C ARG A 181 2.50 -23.44 -6.46
N ALA A 182 3.53 -24.16 -6.88
CA ALA A 182 4.55 -23.63 -7.79
C ALA A 182 3.99 -23.33 -9.19
N ASP A 183 2.96 -24.08 -9.61
CA ASP A 183 2.28 -23.95 -10.90
C ASP A 183 0.98 -23.14 -10.82
N ARG A 184 0.81 -22.30 -9.76
CA ARG A 184 -0.39 -21.48 -9.62
C ARG A 184 -0.52 -20.50 -10.79
N PRO A 185 -1.72 -20.31 -11.33
CA PRO A 185 -1.94 -19.33 -12.38
C PRO A 185 -1.75 -17.91 -11.83
N GLU A 186 -1.54 -16.97 -12.74
CA GLU A 186 -1.55 -15.55 -12.38
C GLU A 186 -2.85 -15.19 -11.64
N PHE A 187 -2.72 -14.39 -10.57
CA PHE A 187 -3.89 -13.95 -9.82
C PHE A 187 -4.80 -13.08 -10.67
N ARG A 188 -6.01 -13.53 -10.85
CA ARG A 188 -7.06 -12.81 -11.55
C ARG A 188 -8.42 -13.13 -10.92
N THR A 189 -9.19 -12.09 -10.64
CA THR A 189 -10.55 -12.25 -10.11
C THR A 189 -11.49 -11.20 -10.73
N PRO A 190 -12.77 -11.55 -11.00
CA PRO A 190 -13.75 -10.61 -11.52
C PRO A 190 -14.25 -9.58 -10.49
N GLY A 191 -13.79 -9.67 -9.27
CA GLY A 191 -14.21 -8.79 -8.17
C GLY A 191 -13.26 -8.81 -7.00
N VAL A 192 -13.69 -8.34 -5.84
CA VAL A 192 -12.92 -8.45 -4.60
C VAL A 192 -12.78 -9.92 -4.24
N ALA A 193 -11.56 -10.43 -4.25
CA ALA A 193 -11.29 -11.82 -3.95
C ALA A 193 -11.67 -12.18 -2.51
N SER A 194 -12.29 -13.34 -2.34
CA SER A 194 -12.54 -13.90 -1.00
C SER A 194 -11.23 -14.22 -0.28
N ALA A 195 -11.27 -14.33 1.05
CA ALA A 195 -10.10 -14.71 1.84
C ALA A 195 -9.53 -16.06 1.40
N GLN A 196 -10.38 -17.02 1.01
CA GLN A 196 -9.95 -18.33 0.54
C GLN A 196 -9.18 -18.24 -0.80
N VAL A 197 -9.64 -17.44 -1.75
CA VAL A 197 -8.93 -17.23 -3.02
C VAL A 197 -7.61 -16.53 -2.77
N ARG A 198 -7.61 -15.48 -1.93
CA ARG A 198 -6.41 -14.72 -1.58
C ARG A 198 -5.34 -15.58 -0.90
N SER A 199 -5.73 -16.55 -0.07
CA SER A 199 -4.79 -17.43 0.63
C SER A 199 -3.96 -18.35 -0.26
N ASN A 200 -4.32 -18.48 -1.55
CA ASN A 200 -3.58 -19.27 -2.53
C ASN A 200 -2.40 -18.52 -3.16
N TYR A 201 -2.25 -17.22 -2.84
CA TYR A 201 -1.24 -16.35 -3.43
C TYR A 201 -0.48 -15.58 -2.35
N PRO A 202 0.83 -15.37 -2.50
CA PRO A 202 1.53 -14.40 -1.68
C PRO A 202 1.00 -12.99 -1.94
N TYR A 203 1.07 -12.14 -0.93
CA TYR A 203 0.49 -10.79 -0.95
C TYR A 203 0.89 -9.96 -2.19
N GLN A 204 2.16 -9.97 -2.54
CA GLN A 204 2.67 -9.20 -3.68
C GLN A 204 2.10 -9.68 -5.02
N GLU A 205 1.77 -10.96 -5.17
CA GLU A 205 1.11 -11.45 -6.39
C GLU A 205 -0.35 -11.01 -6.48
N LEU A 206 -1.02 -10.82 -5.36
CA LEU A 206 -2.35 -10.19 -5.34
C LEU A 206 -2.26 -8.75 -5.87
N VAL A 207 -1.26 -7.98 -5.42
CA VAL A 207 -1.02 -6.61 -5.88
C VAL A 207 -0.68 -6.59 -7.37
N TRP A 208 0.17 -7.50 -7.85
CA TRP A 208 0.51 -7.63 -9.28
C TRP A 208 -0.70 -7.96 -10.13
N GLY A 209 -1.51 -8.91 -9.70
CA GLY A 209 -2.74 -9.27 -10.39
C GLY A 209 -3.72 -8.10 -10.49
N TYR A 210 -3.93 -7.34 -9.42
CA TYR A 210 -4.75 -6.14 -9.46
C TYR A 210 -4.13 -5.02 -10.32
N SER A 211 -2.81 -4.91 -10.38
CA SER A 211 -2.15 -3.94 -11.25
C SER A 211 -2.45 -4.21 -12.74
N ARG A 212 -2.56 -5.48 -13.13
CA ARG A 212 -2.94 -5.89 -14.49
C ARG A 212 -4.45 -5.89 -14.73
N TYR A 213 -5.22 -6.35 -13.73
CA TYR A 213 -6.65 -6.62 -13.83
C TYR A 213 -7.40 -5.90 -12.69
N PRO A 214 -7.62 -4.58 -12.80
CA PRO A 214 -8.40 -3.86 -11.80
C PRO A 214 -9.84 -4.37 -11.75
N LEU A 215 -10.54 -4.11 -10.64
CA LEU A 215 -11.92 -4.57 -10.43
C LEU A 215 -12.87 -4.07 -11.52
N THR A 216 -12.72 -2.83 -11.94
CA THR A 216 -13.44 -2.21 -13.04
C THR A 216 -12.58 -1.15 -13.71
N SER A 217 -12.90 -0.75 -14.94
CA SER A 217 -12.26 0.37 -15.63
C SER A 217 -12.47 1.72 -14.95
N ALA A 218 -13.48 1.83 -14.06
CA ALA A 218 -13.70 3.03 -13.25
C ALA A 218 -12.62 3.24 -12.18
N HIS A 219 -11.94 2.16 -11.73
CA HIS A 219 -10.85 2.29 -10.78
C HIS A 219 -9.59 2.83 -11.48
N TYR A 220 -9.12 2.16 -12.50
CA TYR A 220 -7.98 2.53 -13.34
C TYR A 220 -7.87 1.59 -14.54
N ARG A 221 -6.98 1.93 -15.46
CA ARG A 221 -6.59 1.05 -16.55
C ARG A 221 -5.44 0.15 -16.07
N GLY A 222 -5.60 -1.16 -16.21
CA GLY A 222 -4.54 -2.12 -15.93
C GLY A 222 -3.33 -1.92 -16.87
N ILE A 223 -2.16 -2.26 -16.36
CA ILE A 223 -0.89 -2.13 -17.07
C ILE A 223 -0.30 -3.50 -17.41
N ALA A 224 0.49 -3.56 -18.47
CA ALA A 224 1.38 -4.68 -18.71
C ALA A 224 2.54 -4.61 -17.72
N LEU A 225 2.83 -5.71 -17.06
CA LEU A 225 4.01 -5.88 -16.20
C LEU A 225 4.45 -7.35 -16.25
N VAL A 226 5.69 -7.60 -15.82
CA VAL A 226 6.18 -8.97 -15.66
C VAL A 226 5.58 -9.54 -14.38
N TYR A 227 4.78 -10.59 -14.51
CA TYR A 227 4.23 -11.30 -13.36
C TYR A 227 5.33 -12.17 -12.73
N PRO A 228 5.50 -12.17 -11.40
CA PRO A 228 6.60 -12.85 -10.72
C PRO A 228 6.48 -14.37 -10.76
#